data_9e3225ee9df97bed1d3a05032c666097
#
_entry.id   9e3225ee9df97bed1d3a05032c666097
#
_cell.length_a   1.000
_cell.length_b   1.000
_cell.length_c   1.000
_cell.angle_alpha   90.00
_cell.angle_beta   90.00
_cell.angle_gamma   90.00
#
_symmetry.space_group_name_H-M   'P 1'
#
loop_
_entity.id
_entity.type
_entity.pdbx_description
1 polymer ?
#
loop_
_entity_poly.entity_id
_entity_poly.type
_entity_poly.pdbx_seq_one_letter_code
_entity_poly.pdbx_strand_id
1 'polypeptide(L)' 'MAAGKVDSAIAMFRRNAKDYPKSWNTYDSLAEALAQKGDKKKAREAYTKARQMVQDPVQLHDRCG' A
#
# COMPACT_ATOMS: atom_id res chain seq x y z
N MET A 1 -6.15 10.26 -21.12
CA MET A 1 -4.92 10.28 -20.52
C MET A 1 -4.80 9.31 -19.44
N ALA A 2 -3.66 8.80 -19.33
CA ALA A 2 -3.43 7.79 -18.34
C ALA A 2 -3.61 8.32 -16.94
N ALA A 3 -3.43 9.58 -16.75
CA ALA A 3 -3.54 10.16 -15.42
C ALA A 3 -4.91 9.94 -14.80
N GLY A 4 -5.93 10.00 -15.60
CA GLY A 4 -7.27 9.81 -15.08
C GLY A 4 -7.48 8.40 -14.57
N LYS A 5 -6.93 7.42 -15.27
CA LYS A 5 -7.10 6.06 -14.86
C LYS A 5 -6.31 5.78 -13.60
N VAL A 6 -5.16 6.41 -13.48
CA VAL A 6 -4.34 6.20 -12.32
C VAL A 6 -5.05 6.77 -11.10
N ASP A 7 -5.68 7.93 -11.25
CA ASP A 7 -6.39 8.54 -10.14
C ASP A 7 -7.55 7.65 -9.70
N SER A 8 -8.25 7.06 -10.65
CA SER A 8 -9.35 6.19 -10.31
C SER A 8 -8.83 4.97 -9.57
N ALA A 9 -7.72 4.42 -10.02
CA ALA A 9 -7.13 3.27 -9.38
C ALA A 9 -6.71 3.62 -7.96
N ILE A 10 -6.13 4.79 -7.78
CA ILE A 10 -5.70 5.22 -6.46
C ILE A 10 -6.91 5.33 -5.54
N ALA A 11 -7.99 5.89 -6.04
CA ALA A 11 -9.19 6.03 -5.22
C ALA A 11 -9.71 4.66 -4.79
N MET A 12 -9.70 3.71 -5.69
CA MET A 12 -10.17 2.38 -5.37
C MET A 12 -9.25 1.70 -4.38
N PHE A 13 -7.95 1.82 -4.57
CA PHE A 13 -7.01 1.18 -3.67
C PHE A 13 -7.08 1.82 -2.28
N ARG A 14 -7.31 3.13 -2.23
CA ARG A 14 -7.43 3.80 -0.94
C ARG A 14 -8.64 3.28 -0.21
N ARG A 15 -9.70 3.08 -0.93
CA ARG A 15 -10.92 2.60 -0.33
C ARG A 15 -10.70 1.19 0.17
N ASN A 16 -10.03 0.36 -0.64
CA ASN A 16 -9.74 -1.00 -0.23
C ASN A 16 -8.83 -1.02 0.99
N ALA A 17 -7.87 -0.14 1.05
CA ALA A 17 -6.97 -0.08 2.19
C ALA A 17 -7.76 0.31 3.45
N LYS A 18 -8.78 1.12 3.29
CA LYS A 18 -9.58 1.54 4.42
C LYS A 18 -10.43 0.39 4.88
N ASP A 19 -10.97 -0.38 3.94
CA ASP A 19 -11.83 -1.50 4.28
C ASP A 19 -11.02 -2.68 4.81
N TYR A 20 -9.82 -2.85 4.32
CA TYR A 20 -8.97 -3.94 4.73
C TYR A 20 -7.64 -3.42 5.22
N PRO A 21 -7.64 -2.74 6.35
CA PRO A 21 -6.43 -2.08 6.83
C PRO A 21 -5.28 -3.01 7.18
N LYS A 22 -5.55 -4.28 7.31
CA LYS A 22 -4.51 -5.22 7.61
C LYS A 22 -3.94 -5.90 6.37
N SER A 23 -4.41 -5.52 5.21
CA SER A 23 -3.96 -6.15 3.99
C SER A 23 -2.76 -5.38 3.43
N TRP A 24 -1.57 -5.90 3.63
CA TRP A 24 -0.37 -5.24 3.12
C TRP A 24 -0.40 -5.17 1.60
N ASN A 25 -1.03 -6.16 0.98
CA ASN A 25 -1.12 -6.20 -0.45
C ASN A 25 -1.85 -5.00 -1.01
N THR A 26 -2.90 -4.56 -0.32
CA THR A 26 -3.66 -3.41 -0.75
C THR A 26 -2.80 -2.16 -0.69
N TYR A 27 -2.00 -2.01 0.36
CA TYR A 27 -1.14 -0.84 0.48
C TYR A 27 -0.03 -0.88 -0.56
N ASP A 28 0.45 -2.06 -0.90
CA ASP A 28 1.49 -2.20 -1.89
C ASP A 28 0.96 -1.76 -3.25
N SER A 29 -0.26 -2.18 -3.59
CA SER A 29 -0.88 -1.80 -4.84
C SER A 29 -1.13 -0.28 -4.88
N LEU A 30 -1.55 0.27 -3.75
CA LEU A 30 -1.78 1.70 -3.67
C LEU A 30 -0.48 2.45 -3.91
N ALA A 31 0.60 1.97 -3.32
CA ALA A 31 1.89 2.62 -3.48
C ALA A 31 2.33 2.60 -4.94
N GLU A 32 2.10 1.49 -5.60
CA GLU A 32 2.47 1.36 -6.98
C GLU A 32 1.68 2.35 -7.84
N ALA A 33 0.39 2.49 -7.57
CA ALA A 33 -0.44 3.42 -8.32
C ALA A 33 0.02 4.86 -8.06
N LEU A 34 0.39 5.18 -6.83
CA LEU A 34 0.86 6.52 -6.50
C LEU A 34 2.19 6.79 -7.21
N ALA A 35 3.04 5.78 -7.32
CA ALA A 35 4.30 5.94 -7.99
C ALA A 35 4.08 6.21 -9.47
N GLN A 36 3.10 5.54 -10.07
CA GLN A 36 2.82 5.74 -11.46
C GLN A 36 2.29 7.14 -11.71
N LYS A 37 1.57 7.68 -10.74
CA LYS A 37 1.03 9.00 -10.87
C LYS A 37 2.14 10.03 -10.73
N GLY A 38 3.25 9.66 -10.13
CA GLY A 38 4.34 10.58 -9.92
C GLY A 38 4.39 11.11 -8.49
N ASP A 39 3.52 10.63 -7.63
CA ASP A 39 3.45 11.09 -6.26
C ASP A 39 4.39 10.23 -5.44
N LYS A 40 5.68 10.45 -5.60
CA LYS A 40 6.67 9.61 -4.96
C LYS A 40 6.60 9.66 -3.45
N LYS A 41 6.26 10.81 -2.93
CA LYS A 41 6.21 10.95 -1.49
C LYS A 41 5.16 10.04 -0.89
N LYS A 42 3.95 10.08 -1.44
CA LYS A 42 2.89 9.25 -0.92
C LYS A 42 3.13 7.79 -1.25
N ALA A 43 3.73 7.52 -2.40
CA ALA A 43 4.04 6.16 -2.77
C ALA A 43 5.01 5.56 -1.75
N ARG A 44 5.99 6.34 -1.32
CA ARG A 44 6.94 5.87 -0.35
C ARG A 44 6.24 5.59 0.97
N GLU A 45 5.32 6.45 1.38
CA GLU A 45 4.60 6.24 2.61
C GLU A 45 3.79 4.95 2.56
N ALA A 46 3.14 4.71 1.43
CA ALA A 46 2.34 3.51 1.29
C ALA A 46 3.21 2.26 1.26
N TYR A 47 4.38 2.33 0.61
CA TYR A 47 5.28 1.20 0.60
C TYR A 47 5.80 0.92 2.02
N THR A 48 6.12 1.98 2.73
CA THR A 48 6.62 1.82 4.08
C THR A 48 5.58 1.14 4.94
N LYS A 49 4.33 1.53 4.76
CA LYS A 49 3.25 0.94 5.52
C LYS A 49 3.10 -0.54 5.17
N ALA A 50 3.16 -0.86 3.90
CA ALA A 50 3.04 -2.23 3.47
C ALA A 50 4.18 -3.08 4.03
N ARG A 51 5.37 -2.51 4.03
CA ARG A 51 6.52 -3.25 4.54
C ARG A 51 6.38 -3.49 6.03
N GLN A 52 5.89 -2.52 6.74
CA GLN A 52 5.71 -2.67 8.17
C GLN A 52 4.71 -3.78 8.47
N MET A 53 3.70 -3.88 7.66
CA MET A 53 2.72 -4.92 7.87
C MET A 53 3.29 -6.29 7.62
N VAL A 54 4.08 -6.40 6.57
CA VAL A 54 4.67 -7.68 6.24
C VAL A 54 5.71 -8.09 7.25
N GLN A 55 6.41 -7.12 7.78
CA GLN A 55 7.44 -7.43 8.73
C GLN A 55 6.92 -7.48 10.14
N ASP A 56 5.67 -7.46 10.32
CA ASP A 56 5.09 -7.45 11.62
C ASP A 56 5.72 -8.55 12.42
N PRO A 57 6.35 -8.25 13.47
CA PRO A 57 7.06 -9.20 14.24
C PRO A 57 6.21 -10.28 14.79
N VAL A 58 5.00 -10.05 14.82
CA VAL A 58 4.15 -11.01 15.32
C VAL A 58 4.37 -12.22 14.60
N GLN A 59 4.54 -12.05 13.32
CA GLN A 59 4.69 -13.17 12.59
C GLN A 59 6.00 -13.70 12.77
N LEU A 60 6.96 -12.91 12.76
CA LEU A 60 8.23 -13.34 12.83
C LEU A 60 8.48 -13.87 14.13
N HIS A 61 8.15 -13.16 15.08
CA HIS A 61 8.50 -13.42 16.31
C HIS A 61 7.95 -14.63 16.82
N ASP A 62 6.90 -14.97 16.33
CA ASP A 62 6.33 -16.01 16.72
C ASP A 62 7.20 -17.10 16.62
N ARG A 63 7.80 -17.26 15.58
CA ARG A 63 8.49 -18.30 15.37
C ARG A 63 9.65 -18.28 16.08
N CYS A 64 10.04 -17.24 16.25
CA CYS A 64 11.23 -17.13 16.79
C CYS A 64 11.11 -17.60 18.13
N GLY A 65 10.12 -17.31 18.62
CA GLY A 65 9.94 -17.67 19.95
C GLY A 65 10.58 -18.83 20.15
#